data_55d9866c8426cba8a9888dca33e5841c
#
_entry.id   55d9866c8426cba8a9888dca33e5841c
#
_cell.length_a   1.000
_cell.length_b   1.000
_cell.length_c   1.000
_cell.angle_alpha   90.00
_cell.angle_beta   90.00
_cell.angle_gamma   90.00
#
_symmetry.space_group_name_H-M   'P 1'
#
loop_
_entity.id
_entity.type
_entity.pdbx_description
1 polymer ?
#
loop_
_entity_poly.entity_id
_entity_poly.type
_entity_poly.pdbx_seq_one_letter_code
_entity_poly.pdbx_strand_id
1 'polypeptide(L)'
;MKRDFAALQHQSFDLLICGGGIYGAWTAYDAALRGLKVALIEQNDWAGATSSASSKLIHGGLRYLETYDLKLVSKSLKERTLLLHNAPHRIWPLRFGVPVYAQQRLNRLQLKLGLALYDFLAHDPEPHMQHRYFNPEQFTAHFPALTEVALKGGFTYADAQTDDARLVLELIAGAQAAGAHCVNYCQLVRLLETDGKADGAIIRDQLTQTGLEIRAKQIVFTTGQWLAQEPPSRDWCRLAKGVHLLMPAVLNDEALLLTAQSDGRVFFMIPWYGLTLLGTTDTDFNGDVESVRVDDSDIDYLLAAANRYLKTPWSKTDIIGRFAGVRVFKQPAKTASASSPSAISRDWELKTAANGVHYAIGG
;
A
#
# COMPACT_ATOMS: atom_id res chain seq x y z
N MET A 1 3.98 -3.22 -23.13
CA MET A 1 4.36 -4.50 -22.50
C MET A 1 3.98 -5.65 -23.43
N LYS A 2 4.87 -6.61 -23.61
CA LYS A 2 4.60 -7.82 -24.40
C LYS A 2 4.53 -9.02 -23.46
N ARG A 3 3.46 -9.81 -23.56
CA ARG A 3 3.36 -11.10 -22.88
C ARG A 3 3.97 -12.18 -23.79
N ASP A 4 4.97 -12.91 -23.30
CA ASP A 4 5.66 -13.94 -24.08
C ASP A 4 5.99 -15.14 -23.19
N PHE A 5 5.03 -16.05 -23.03
CA PHE A 5 5.19 -17.24 -22.22
C PHE A 5 6.24 -18.21 -22.81
N ALA A 6 6.27 -18.32 -24.14
CA ALA A 6 7.20 -19.21 -24.83
C ALA A 6 8.67 -18.80 -24.63
N ALA A 7 8.94 -17.50 -24.42
CA ALA A 7 10.27 -17.01 -24.16
C ALA A 7 10.87 -17.51 -22.82
N LEU A 8 10.07 -18.08 -21.92
CA LEU A 8 10.55 -18.71 -20.69
C LEU A 8 11.13 -20.11 -20.94
N GLN A 9 10.79 -20.73 -22.08
CA GLN A 9 11.21 -22.08 -22.40
C GLN A 9 12.72 -22.14 -22.71
N HIS A 10 13.38 -23.20 -22.27
CA HIS A 10 14.80 -23.47 -22.52
C HIS A 10 15.78 -22.41 -22.00
N GLN A 11 15.35 -21.58 -21.05
CA GLN A 11 16.19 -20.60 -20.38
C GLN A 11 16.48 -21.00 -18.93
N SER A 12 17.69 -20.63 -18.47
CA SER A 12 18.03 -20.63 -17.05
C SER A 12 18.12 -19.20 -16.57
N PHE A 13 17.44 -18.90 -15.47
CA PHE A 13 17.38 -17.58 -14.87
C PHE A 13 18.31 -17.48 -13.65
N ASP A 14 18.81 -16.28 -13.38
CA ASP A 14 19.46 -16.00 -12.11
C ASP A 14 18.42 -15.86 -11.00
N LEU A 15 17.24 -15.31 -11.33
CA LEU A 15 16.18 -15.04 -10.38
C LEU A 15 14.80 -15.34 -11.00
N LEU A 16 14.02 -16.19 -10.31
CA LEU A 16 12.60 -16.37 -10.53
C LEU A 16 11.82 -15.63 -9.44
N ILE A 17 10.94 -14.72 -9.84
CA ILE A 17 10.08 -13.94 -8.95
C ILE A 17 8.63 -14.42 -9.17
N CYS A 18 7.96 -14.81 -8.07
CA CYS A 18 6.57 -15.23 -8.08
C CYS A 18 5.72 -14.16 -7.40
N GLY A 19 4.82 -13.52 -8.17
CA GLY A 19 3.94 -12.45 -7.72
C GLY A 19 4.26 -11.09 -8.37
N GLY A 20 3.31 -10.54 -9.13
CA GLY A 20 3.43 -9.32 -9.94
C GLY A 20 2.82 -8.08 -9.28
N GLY A 21 2.83 -8.02 -7.94
CA GLY A 21 2.54 -6.82 -7.18
C GLY A 21 3.76 -5.88 -7.10
N ILE A 22 3.66 -4.85 -6.26
CA ILE A 22 4.70 -3.81 -6.14
C ILE A 22 6.07 -4.39 -5.74
N TYR A 23 6.12 -5.38 -4.84
CA TYR A 23 7.37 -6.03 -4.45
C TYR A 23 8.04 -6.77 -5.62
N GLY A 24 7.25 -7.58 -6.34
CA GLY A 24 7.78 -8.33 -7.48
C GLY A 24 8.20 -7.43 -8.63
N ALA A 25 7.42 -6.40 -8.93
CA ALA A 25 7.73 -5.44 -9.99
C ALA A 25 9.04 -4.68 -9.72
N TRP A 26 9.22 -4.14 -8.50
CA TRP A 26 10.46 -3.46 -8.11
C TRP A 26 11.65 -4.42 -8.11
N THR A 27 11.47 -5.63 -7.55
CA THR A 27 12.55 -6.64 -7.52
C THR A 27 12.98 -7.03 -8.94
N ALA A 28 12.02 -7.23 -9.84
CA ALA A 28 12.33 -7.58 -11.24
C ALA A 28 13.07 -6.45 -11.95
N TYR A 29 12.64 -5.21 -11.75
CA TYR A 29 13.25 -4.06 -12.41
C TYR A 29 14.67 -3.81 -11.90
N ASP A 30 14.88 -3.78 -10.58
CA ASP A 30 16.20 -3.57 -9.99
C ASP A 30 17.18 -4.71 -10.37
N ALA A 31 16.72 -5.97 -10.30
CA ALA A 31 17.54 -7.11 -10.67
C ALA A 31 17.94 -7.08 -12.17
N ALA A 32 17.00 -6.73 -13.05
CA ALA A 32 17.29 -6.62 -14.47
C ALA A 32 18.27 -5.47 -14.78
N LEU A 33 18.14 -4.31 -14.12
CA LEU A 33 19.08 -3.20 -14.23
C LEU A 33 20.49 -3.57 -13.76
N ARG A 34 20.63 -4.54 -12.84
CA ARG A 34 21.93 -5.11 -12.41
C ARG A 34 22.48 -6.16 -13.36
N GLY A 35 21.79 -6.44 -14.47
CA GLY A 35 22.23 -7.41 -15.48
C GLY A 35 21.90 -8.86 -15.17
N LEU A 36 21.04 -9.14 -14.18
CA LEU A 36 20.59 -10.49 -13.89
C LEU A 36 19.55 -10.95 -14.94
N LYS A 37 19.56 -12.24 -15.26
CA LYS A 37 18.51 -12.89 -16.04
C LYS A 37 17.30 -13.15 -15.15
N VAL A 38 16.23 -12.40 -15.33
CA VAL A 38 15.05 -12.40 -14.46
C VAL A 38 13.83 -12.96 -15.18
N ALA A 39 13.12 -13.89 -14.52
CA ALA A 39 11.74 -14.24 -14.83
C ALA A 39 10.83 -13.74 -13.71
N LEU A 40 9.77 -13.01 -14.06
CA LEU A 40 8.68 -12.62 -13.18
C LEU A 40 7.39 -13.24 -13.67
N ILE A 41 6.73 -14.02 -12.81
CA ILE A 41 5.43 -14.63 -13.11
C ILE A 41 4.36 -14.10 -12.15
N GLU A 42 3.15 -13.90 -12.68
CA GLU A 42 1.97 -13.49 -11.93
C GLU A 42 0.77 -14.36 -12.34
N GLN A 43 0.08 -14.94 -11.36
CA GLN A 43 -1.04 -15.84 -11.65
C GLN A 43 -2.26 -15.14 -12.25
N ASN A 44 -2.50 -13.89 -11.86
CA ASN A 44 -3.58 -13.06 -12.33
C ASN A 44 -3.05 -11.92 -13.23
N ASP A 45 -3.70 -10.79 -13.24
CA ASP A 45 -3.14 -9.59 -13.87
C ASP A 45 -2.21 -8.84 -12.91
N TRP A 46 -1.35 -8.00 -13.49
CA TRP A 46 -0.41 -7.17 -12.76
C TRP A 46 -1.12 -6.28 -11.73
N ALA A 47 -0.56 -6.18 -10.53
CA ALA A 47 -1.13 -5.42 -9.43
C ALA A 47 -2.54 -5.87 -8.99
N GLY A 48 -3.01 -7.04 -9.37
CA GLY A 48 -4.40 -7.51 -9.23
C GLY A 48 -4.94 -7.63 -7.80
N ALA A 49 -4.11 -7.45 -6.77
CA ALA A 49 -4.50 -7.55 -5.36
C ALA A 49 -4.20 -6.25 -4.60
N THR A 50 -3.47 -6.32 -3.48
CA THR A 50 -3.17 -5.20 -2.57
C THR A 50 -2.54 -4.00 -3.30
N SER A 51 -1.73 -4.25 -4.34
CA SER A 51 -1.03 -3.21 -5.10
C SER A 51 -1.92 -2.34 -6.00
N SER A 52 -3.22 -2.64 -6.11
CA SER A 52 -4.24 -1.77 -6.71
C SER A 52 -5.33 -1.35 -5.72
N ALA A 53 -5.26 -1.83 -4.49
CA ALA A 53 -6.26 -1.62 -3.45
C ALA A 53 -5.73 -0.83 -2.23
N SER A 54 -4.70 -0.01 -2.43
CA SER A 54 -4.13 0.86 -1.41
C SER A 54 -4.90 2.19 -1.29
N SER A 55 -4.50 3.04 -0.34
CA SER A 55 -5.00 4.42 -0.22
C SER A 55 -4.42 5.37 -1.29
N LYS A 56 -3.68 4.87 -2.27
CA LYS A 56 -3.06 5.65 -3.36
C LYS A 56 -2.05 6.70 -2.85
N LEU A 57 -1.41 6.44 -1.72
CA LEU A 57 -0.49 7.37 -1.06
C LEU A 57 0.91 6.80 -0.97
N ILE A 58 1.90 7.69 -1.14
CA ILE A 58 3.28 7.48 -0.76
C ILE A 58 3.57 8.49 0.34
N HIS A 59 3.58 8.02 1.58
CA HIS A 59 3.56 8.89 2.75
C HIS A 59 4.55 8.45 3.83
N GLY A 60 5.03 9.40 4.62
CA GLY A 60 5.94 9.13 5.73
C GLY A 60 5.27 8.51 6.97
N GLY A 61 3.94 8.47 7.00
CA GLY A 61 3.20 7.88 8.10
C GLY A 61 3.21 8.74 9.36
N LEU A 62 2.67 9.97 9.27
CA LEU A 62 2.60 10.94 10.38
C LEU A 62 2.11 10.30 11.70
N ARG A 63 1.16 9.36 11.65
CA ARG A 63 0.63 8.66 12.83
C ARG A 63 1.67 7.84 13.59
N TYR A 64 2.77 7.39 12.94
CA TYR A 64 3.81 6.60 13.61
C TYR A 64 4.72 7.45 14.50
N LEU A 65 4.63 8.77 14.42
CA LEU A 65 5.24 9.66 15.42
C LEU A 65 4.63 9.44 16.81
N GLU A 66 3.36 9.06 16.91
CA GLU A 66 2.69 8.77 18.17
C GLU A 66 3.22 7.47 18.83
N THR A 67 3.74 6.54 18.05
CA THR A 67 4.37 5.31 18.52
C THR A 67 5.90 5.43 18.63
N TYR A 68 6.44 6.62 18.40
CA TYR A 68 7.88 6.93 18.44
C TYR A 68 8.71 6.12 17.42
N ASP A 69 8.12 5.61 16.36
CA ASP A 69 8.85 4.91 15.29
C ASP A 69 9.49 5.89 14.30
N LEU A 70 10.39 6.74 14.84
CA LEU A 70 11.07 7.79 14.06
C LEU A 70 11.91 7.22 12.92
N LYS A 71 12.43 5.99 13.09
CA LYS A 71 13.24 5.34 12.07
C LYS A 71 12.39 4.98 10.84
N LEU A 72 11.21 4.41 11.05
CA LEU A 72 10.28 4.10 9.98
C LEU A 72 9.82 5.37 9.26
N VAL A 73 9.45 6.42 10.02
CA VAL A 73 9.02 7.71 9.46
C VAL A 73 10.13 8.31 8.59
N SER A 74 11.36 8.42 9.11
CA SER A 74 12.49 8.98 8.36
C SER A 74 12.80 8.19 7.09
N LYS A 75 12.80 6.85 7.16
CA LYS A 75 12.99 5.98 5.99
C LYS A 75 11.90 6.20 4.94
N SER A 76 10.63 6.22 5.36
CA SER A 76 9.50 6.40 4.44
C SER A 76 9.48 7.78 3.80
N LEU A 77 9.83 8.84 4.55
CA LEU A 77 9.96 10.20 4.01
C LEU A 77 11.09 10.32 2.99
N LYS A 78 12.22 9.68 3.24
CA LYS A 78 13.34 9.63 2.30
C LYS A 78 12.93 8.94 0.99
N GLU A 79 12.28 7.79 1.08
CA GLU A 79 11.77 7.08 -0.10
C GLU A 79 10.72 7.91 -0.86
N ARG A 80 9.81 8.59 -0.15
CA ARG A 80 8.85 9.52 -0.76
C ARG A 80 9.56 10.60 -1.59
N THR A 81 10.57 11.25 -1.01
CA THR A 81 11.33 12.31 -1.69
C THR A 81 12.05 11.77 -2.92
N LEU A 82 12.69 10.61 -2.83
CA LEU A 82 13.33 9.95 -3.98
C LEU A 82 12.33 9.63 -5.09
N LEU A 83 11.16 9.13 -4.74
CA LEU A 83 10.13 8.76 -5.72
C LEU A 83 9.49 9.99 -6.38
N LEU A 84 9.25 11.08 -5.64
CA LEU A 84 8.80 12.36 -6.19
C LEU A 84 9.79 12.90 -7.22
N HIS A 85 11.10 12.74 -6.99
CA HIS A 85 12.15 13.17 -7.89
C HIS A 85 12.30 12.25 -9.12
N ASN A 86 12.29 10.92 -8.90
CA ASN A 86 12.59 9.94 -9.94
C ASN A 86 11.39 9.61 -10.84
N ALA A 87 10.18 9.78 -10.35
CA ALA A 87 8.95 9.44 -11.07
C ALA A 87 7.85 10.52 -10.94
N PRO A 88 8.13 11.82 -11.25
CA PRO A 88 7.18 12.92 -11.07
C PRO A 88 5.92 12.78 -11.94
N HIS A 89 5.96 11.97 -12.97
CA HIS A 89 4.84 11.66 -13.85
C HIS A 89 3.90 10.59 -13.28
N ARG A 90 4.29 9.93 -12.19
CA ARG A 90 3.49 8.90 -11.48
C ARG A 90 3.25 9.21 -10.02
N ILE A 91 4.07 10.07 -9.45
CA ILE A 91 4.04 10.42 -8.04
C ILE A 91 4.10 11.93 -7.94
N TRP A 92 3.09 12.53 -7.34
CA TRP A 92 2.93 13.97 -7.23
C TRP A 92 2.65 14.39 -5.80
N PRO A 93 3.05 15.61 -5.41
CA PRO A 93 2.76 16.14 -4.08
C PRO A 93 1.25 16.20 -3.82
N LEU A 94 0.83 15.83 -2.61
CA LEU A 94 -0.53 15.97 -2.13
C LEU A 94 -0.52 16.61 -0.74
N ARG A 95 -1.25 17.71 -0.58
CA ARG A 95 -1.44 18.34 0.73
C ARG A 95 -2.60 17.71 1.47
N PHE A 96 -2.46 17.63 2.79
CA PHE A 96 -3.46 17.07 3.70
C PHE A 96 -3.88 18.13 4.71
N GLY A 97 -5.17 18.41 4.78
CA GLY A 97 -5.76 19.14 5.88
C GLY A 97 -5.96 18.25 7.11
N VAL A 98 -5.57 18.75 8.26
CA VAL A 98 -5.79 18.12 9.57
C VAL A 98 -6.58 19.13 10.42
N PRO A 99 -7.92 19.00 10.50
CA PRO A 99 -8.75 19.91 11.29
C PRO A 99 -8.47 19.73 12.78
N VAL A 100 -8.60 20.79 13.55
CA VAL A 100 -8.53 20.79 15.00
C VAL A 100 -9.90 21.19 15.56
N TYR A 101 -10.61 20.23 16.15
CA TYR A 101 -11.89 20.46 16.81
C TYR A 101 -11.71 20.50 18.35
N ALA A 102 -12.65 21.15 19.05
CA ALA A 102 -12.54 21.37 20.50
C ALA A 102 -12.45 20.06 21.33
N GLN A 103 -13.00 18.97 20.82
CA GLN A 103 -13.09 17.69 21.56
C GLN A 103 -12.15 16.60 21.02
N GLN A 104 -11.13 16.97 20.24
CA GLN A 104 -10.19 16.01 19.70
C GLN A 104 -9.08 15.66 20.71
N ARG A 105 -8.52 14.44 20.58
CA ARG A 105 -7.45 13.91 21.42
C ARG A 105 -6.17 14.77 21.37
N LEU A 106 -5.78 15.22 20.18
CA LEU A 106 -4.61 16.06 19.97
C LEU A 106 -5.00 17.53 19.95
N ASN A 107 -4.36 18.33 20.80
CA ASN A 107 -4.52 19.77 20.78
C ASN A 107 -3.62 20.43 19.71
N ARG A 108 -3.88 21.72 19.45
CA ARG A 108 -3.15 22.50 18.44
C ARG A 108 -1.63 22.48 18.63
N LEU A 109 -1.14 22.55 19.89
CA LEU A 109 0.29 22.58 20.17
C LEU A 109 0.95 21.23 19.89
N GLN A 110 0.32 20.14 20.33
CA GLN A 110 0.83 18.78 20.07
C GLN A 110 0.91 18.50 18.57
N LEU A 111 -0.15 18.86 17.81
CA LEU A 111 -0.15 18.67 16.37
C LEU A 111 0.92 19.52 15.67
N LYS A 112 1.10 20.78 16.09
CA LYS A 112 2.17 21.65 15.58
C LYS A 112 3.56 21.04 15.81
N LEU A 113 3.83 20.55 17.01
CA LEU A 113 5.13 19.92 17.32
C LEU A 113 5.35 18.63 16.52
N GLY A 114 4.32 17.81 16.37
CA GLY A 114 4.38 16.60 15.54
C GLY A 114 4.65 16.91 14.07
N LEU A 115 3.98 17.90 13.50
CA LEU A 115 4.19 18.32 12.11
C LEU A 115 5.56 18.98 11.89
N ALA A 116 6.04 19.78 12.85
CA ALA A 116 7.38 20.35 12.79
C ALA A 116 8.47 19.25 12.83
N LEU A 117 8.28 18.21 13.65
CA LEU A 117 9.17 17.05 13.65
C LEU A 117 9.09 16.27 12.33
N TYR A 118 7.89 16.14 11.76
CA TYR A 118 7.68 15.47 10.45
C TYR A 118 8.42 16.19 9.34
N ASP A 119 8.31 17.52 9.26
CA ASP A 119 9.05 18.34 8.27
C ASP A 119 10.56 18.24 8.49
N PHE A 120 11.01 18.27 9.74
CA PHE A 120 12.42 18.08 10.06
C PHE A 120 12.96 16.74 9.59
N LEU A 121 12.20 15.66 9.78
CA LEU A 121 12.59 14.31 9.32
C LEU A 121 12.51 14.16 7.79
N ALA A 122 11.67 14.93 7.12
CA ALA A 122 11.54 14.91 5.68
C ALA A 122 12.74 15.51 4.96
N HIS A 123 13.44 16.48 5.60
CA HIS A 123 14.55 17.24 5.01
C HIS A 123 14.21 17.83 3.62
N ASP A 124 12.93 18.17 3.40
CA ASP A 124 12.46 18.69 2.14
C ASP A 124 12.55 20.22 2.15
N PRO A 125 13.37 20.83 1.26
CA PRO A 125 13.59 22.27 1.26
C PRO A 125 12.40 23.05 0.66
N GLU A 126 11.50 22.36 -0.03
CA GLU A 126 10.42 23.02 -0.79
C GLU A 126 9.34 23.56 0.16
N PRO A 127 9.06 24.88 0.14
CA PRO A 127 8.10 25.50 1.08
C PRO A 127 6.68 24.95 0.95
N HIS A 128 6.29 24.42 -0.22
CA HIS A 128 4.98 23.81 -0.43
C HIS A 128 4.85 22.44 0.22
N MET A 129 5.96 21.79 0.59
CA MET A 129 5.97 20.52 1.31
C MET A 129 5.86 20.68 2.84
N GLN A 130 6.08 21.90 3.37
CA GLN A 130 6.07 22.16 4.81
C GLN A 130 4.66 22.37 5.35
N HIS A 131 4.48 22.11 6.66
CA HIS A 131 3.20 22.33 7.32
C HIS A 131 2.87 23.82 7.46
N ARG A 132 1.56 24.15 7.44
CA ARG A 132 1.03 25.51 7.68
C ARG A 132 -0.17 25.44 8.60
N TYR A 133 -0.32 26.46 9.44
CA TYR A 133 -1.50 26.63 10.28
C TYR A 133 -2.49 27.58 9.62
N PHE A 134 -3.77 27.28 9.75
CA PHE A 134 -4.89 28.10 9.31
C PHE A 134 -5.86 28.32 10.49
N ASN A 135 -6.32 29.55 10.68
CA ASN A 135 -7.38 29.83 11.62
C ASN A 135 -8.72 29.19 11.14
N PRO A 136 -9.80 29.18 11.96
CA PRO A 136 -11.05 28.51 11.56
C PRO A 136 -11.62 28.99 10.23
N GLU A 137 -11.66 30.30 10.00
CA GLU A 137 -12.19 30.91 8.79
C GLU A 137 -11.38 30.51 7.54
N GLN A 138 -10.05 30.61 7.64
CA GLN A 138 -9.14 30.20 6.57
C GLN A 138 -9.23 28.71 6.28
N PHE A 139 -9.31 27.87 7.34
CA PHE A 139 -9.40 26.43 7.17
C PHE A 139 -10.72 26.00 6.53
N THR A 140 -11.85 26.65 6.89
CA THR A 140 -13.14 26.43 6.25
C THR A 140 -13.14 26.85 4.78
N ALA A 141 -12.43 27.94 4.43
CA ALA A 141 -12.28 28.35 3.05
C ALA A 141 -11.49 27.32 2.20
N HIS A 142 -10.48 26.66 2.79
CA HIS A 142 -9.75 25.56 2.14
C HIS A 142 -10.60 24.28 2.02
N PHE A 143 -11.40 23.96 3.07
CA PHE A 143 -12.18 22.72 3.14
C PHE A 143 -13.68 23.04 3.39
N PRO A 144 -14.38 23.60 2.41
CA PRO A 144 -15.75 24.10 2.59
C PRO A 144 -16.79 23.02 2.91
N ALA A 145 -16.50 21.76 2.61
CA ALA A 145 -17.38 20.63 2.93
C ALA A 145 -17.38 20.25 4.41
N LEU A 146 -16.39 20.71 5.20
CA LEU A 146 -16.30 20.38 6.62
C LEU A 146 -17.24 21.23 7.48
N THR A 147 -17.81 20.61 8.52
CA THR A 147 -18.58 21.32 9.55
C THR A 147 -17.71 22.31 10.31
N GLU A 148 -18.27 23.48 10.58
CA GLU A 148 -17.60 24.55 11.35
C GLU A 148 -17.86 24.44 12.85
N VAL A 149 -18.78 23.57 13.25
CA VAL A 149 -19.19 23.40 14.64
C VAL A 149 -17.99 22.93 15.48
N ALA A 150 -17.59 23.74 16.46
CA ALA A 150 -16.44 23.53 17.34
C ALA A 150 -15.06 23.47 16.64
N LEU A 151 -14.94 23.90 15.40
CA LEU A 151 -13.66 24.01 14.68
C LEU A 151 -12.78 25.11 15.31
N LYS A 152 -11.54 24.80 15.61
CA LYS A 152 -10.53 25.70 16.18
C LYS A 152 -9.42 26.09 15.18
N GLY A 153 -9.59 25.72 13.92
CA GLY A 153 -8.62 25.85 12.83
C GLY A 153 -8.10 24.51 12.38
N GLY A 154 -6.96 24.53 11.72
CA GLY A 154 -6.33 23.29 11.25
C GLY A 154 -4.92 23.52 10.74
N PHE A 155 -4.26 22.45 10.42
CA PHE A 155 -2.97 22.47 9.75
C PHE A 155 -3.10 21.83 8.38
N THR A 156 -2.23 22.24 7.46
CA THR A 156 -1.94 21.43 6.28
C THR A 156 -0.50 20.98 6.33
N TYR A 157 -0.22 19.79 5.81
CA TYR A 157 1.12 19.24 5.58
C TYR A 157 1.13 18.53 4.22
N ALA A 158 2.28 18.09 3.74
CA ALA A 158 2.35 17.42 2.45
C ALA A 158 2.96 16.03 2.54
N ASP A 159 2.39 15.16 1.74
CA ASP A 159 2.93 13.84 1.39
C ASP A 159 2.86 13.67 -0.14
N ALA A 160 2.73 12.47 -0.66
CA ALA A 160 2.59 12.24 -2.08
C ALA A 160 1.46 11.28 -2.41
N GLN A 161 0.90 11.43 -3.60
CA GLN A 161 -0.11 10.56 -4.18
C GLN A 161 0.45 9.84 -5.41
N THR A 162 -0.09 8.67 -5.68
CA THR A 162 0.22 7.86 -6.86
C THR A 162 -1.01 7.09 -7.32
N ASP A 163 -1.05 6.72 -8.59
CA ASP A 163 -1.86 5.60 -9.04
C ASP A 163 -1.04 4.33 -8.87
N ASP A 164 -1.31 3.58 -7.80
CA ASP A 164 -0.56 2.41 -7.38
C ASP A 164 -0.50 1.31 -8.45
N ALA A 165 -1.62 1.01 -9.12
CA ALA A 165 -1.66 0.04 -10.19
C ALA A 165 -0.82 0.49 -11.40
N ARG A 166 -0.92 1.78 -11.77
CA ARG A 166 -0.13 2.36 -12.85
C ARG A 166 1.36 2.37 -12.56
N LEU A 167 1.74 2.62 -11.31
CA LEU A 167 3.15 2.53 -10.89
C LEU A 167 3.69 1.12 -11.08
N VAL A 168 2.93 0.09 -10.67
CA VAL A 168 3.33 -1.32 -10.89
C VAL A 168 3.49 -1.62 -12.38
N LEU A 169 2.53 -1.22 -13.22
CA LEU A 169 2.59 -1.46 -14.68
C LEU A 169 3.83 -0.81 -15.30
N GLU A 170 4.20 0.37 -14.85
CA GLU A 170 5.40 1.06 -15.34
C GLU A 170 6.68 0.34 -14.94
N LEU A 171 6.76 -0.14 -13.69
CA LEU A 171 7.88 -0.97 -13.24
C LEU A 171 8.02 -2.26 -14.04
N ILE A 172 6.90 -2.93 -14.35
CA ILE A 172 6.90 -4.13 -15.21
C ILE A 172 7.40 -3.79 -16.62
N ALA A 173 6.93 -2.68 -17.19
CA ALA A 173 7.39 -2.22 -18.51
C ALA A 173 8.89 -1.89 -18.48
N GLY A 174 9.37 -1.22 -17.44
CA GLY A 174 10.78 -0.94 -17.22
C GLY A 174 11.63 -2.20 -17.07
N ALA A 175 11.14 -3.17 -16.29
CA ALA A 175 11.79 -4.47 -16.13
C ALA A 175 11.93 -5.20 -17.47
N GLN A 176 10.86 -5.24 -18.29
CA GLN A 176 10.91 -5.83 -19.63
C GLN A 176 11.88 -5.08 -20.55
N ALA A 177 11.91 -3.75 -20.50
CA ALA A 177 12.86 -2.95 -21.28
C ALA A 177 14.32 -3.20 -20.86
N ALA A 178 14.55 -3.52 -19.59
CA ALA A 178 15.85 -3.93 -19.04
C ALA A 178 16.18 -5.41 -19.28
N GLY A 179 15.32 -6.18 -19.98
CA GLY A 179 15.58 -7.56 -20.39
C GLY A 179 14.94 -8.63 -19.49
N ALA A 180 14.11 -8.27 -18.50
CA ALA A 180 13.37 -9.26 -17.73
C ALA A 180 12.23 -9.89 -18.54
N HIS A 181 11.98 -11.17 -18.33
CA HIS A 181 10.82 -11.90 -18.86
C HIS A 181 9.66 -11.82 -17.86
N CYS A 182 8.68 -10.95 -18.12
CA CYS A 182 7.52 -10.76 -17.24
C CYS A 182 6.27 -11.34 -17.88
N VAL A 183 5.61 -12.31 -17.22
CA VAL A 183 4.45 -13.03 -17.74
C VAL A 183 3.33 -13.09 -16.70
N ASN A 184 2.20 -12.44 -16.97
CA ASN A 184 0.98 -12.55 -16.19
C ASN A 184 0.10 -13.73 -16.66
N TYR A 185 -0.98 -14.04 -15.93
CA TYR A 185 -1.79 -15.24 -16.12
C TYR A 185 -0.92 -16.50 -16.19
N CYS A 186 0.12 -16.54 -15.39
CA CYS A 186 1.09 -17.61 -15.29
C CYS A 186 1.18 -18.10 -13.84
N GLN A 187 0.66 -19.28 -13.58
CA GLN A 187 0.57 -19.87 -12.26
C GLN A 187 1.85 -20.70 -11.96
N LEU A 188 2.40 -20.53 -10.76
CA LEU A 188 3.32 -21.50 -10.18
C LEU A 188 2.53 -22.77 -9.81
N VAL A 189 2.86 -23.92 -10.40
CA VAL A 189 2.22 -25.20 -10.08
C VAL A 189 2.95 -25.89 -8.92
N ARG A 190 4.27 -25.98 -9.01
CA ARG A 190 5.13 -26.51 -7.94
C ARG A 190 6.58 -26.11 -8.16
N LEU A 191 7.35 -26.14 -7.09
CA LEU A 191 8.81 -26.00 -7.15
C LEU A 191 9.46 -27.28 -7.67
N LEU A 192 10.64 -27.12 -8.26
CA LEU A 192 11.59 -28.19 -8.54
C LEU A 192 12.72 -28.08 -7.54
N GLU A 193 13.14 -29.23 -7.01
CA GLU A 193 14.20 -29.29 -5.99
C GLU A 193 15.23 -30.36 -6.37
N THR A 194 16.50 -30.00 -6.19
CA THR A 194 17.65 -30.92 -6.29
C THR A 194 18.41 -30.85 -4.97
N ASP A 195 18.65 -31.97 -4.36
CA ASP A 195 19.37 -32.11 -3.06
C ASP A 195 18.76 -31.22 -1.95
N GLY A 196 17.42 -31.12 -1.92
CA GLY A 196 16.68 -30.31 -0.95
C GLY A 196 16.76 -28.80 -1.16
N LYS A 197 17.23 -28.34 -2.33
CA LYS A 197 17.27 -26.93 -2.73
C LYS A 197 16.37 -26.68 -3.93
N ALA A 198 15.56 -25.64 -3.86
CA ALA A 198 14.73 -25.20 -4.98
C ALA A 198 15.63 -24.60 -6.08
N ASP A 199 15.57 -25.16 -7.27
CA ASP A 199 16.39 -24.80 -8.43
C ASP A 199 15.55 -24.53 -9.68
N GLY A 200 14.22 -24.51 -9.54
CA GLY A 200 13.29 -24.23 -10.64
C GLY A 200 11.84 -24.39 -10.24
N ALA A 201 10.97 -24.36 -11.25
CA ALA A 201 9.54 -24.49 -11.06
C ALA A 201 8.85 -25.10 -12.29
N ILE A 202 7.73 -25.79 -12.05
CA ILE A 202 6.71 -26.04 -13.07
C ILE A 202 5.73 -24.89 -13.02
N ILE A 203 5.55 -24.23 -14.14
CA ILE A 203 4.60 -23.12 -14.33
C ILE A 203 3.56 -23.49 -15.36
N ARG A 204 2.40 -22.84 -15.28
CA ARG A 204 1.29 -23.05 -16.23
C ARG A 204 0.76 -21.72 -16.75
N ASP A 205 0.66 -21.61 -18.05
CA ASP A 205 -0.08 -20.54 -18.71
C ASP A 205 -1.59 -20.79 -18.51
N GLN A 206 -2.26 -19.88 -17.82
CA GLN A 206 -3.71 -20.01 -17.57
C GLN A 206 -4.57 -19.71 -18.80
N LEU A 207 -4.02 -19.02 -19.81
CA LEU A 207 -4.74 -18.71 -21.04
C LEU A 207 -4.74 -19.88 -22.01
N THR A 208 -3.63 -20.61 -22.12
CA THR A 208 -3.47 -21.72 -23.06
C THR A 208 -3.46 -23.09 -22.38
N GLN A 209 -3.41 -23.13 -21.03
CA GLN A 209 -3.23 -24.35 -20.22
C GLN A 209 -1.91 -25.10 -20.49
N THR A 210 -0.97 -24.47 -21.16
CA THR A 210 0.36 -25.04 -21.43
C THR A 210 1.22 -24.98 -20.20
N GLY A 211 1.89 -26.10 -19.87
CA GLY A 211 2.88 -26.16 -18.79
C GLY A 211 4.31 -26.03 -19.32
N LEU A 212 5.18 -25.39 -18.56
CA LEU A 212 6.63 -25.32 -18.81
C LEU A 212 7.41 -25.63 -17.53
N GLU A 213 8.58 -26.24 -17.72
CA GLU A 213 9.63 -26.29 -16.69
C GLU A 213 10.59 -25.12 -16.90
N ILE A 214 10.89 -24.37 -15.83
CA ILE A 214 11.89 -23.32 -15.82
C ILE A 214 12.91 -23.56 -14.72
N ARG A 215 14.16 -23.17 -14.96
CA ARG A 215 15.24 -23.28 -13.98
C ARG A 215 15.69 -21.90 -13.53
N ALA A 216 15.99 -21.77 -12.22
CA ALA A 216 16.46 -20.52 -11.63
C ALA A 216 17.42 -20.81 -10.47
N LYS A 217 18.49 -20.01 -10.37
CA LYS A 217 19.47 -20.11 -9.27
C LYS A 217 18.89 -19.68 -7.92
N GLN A 218 17.97 -18.68 -7.95
CA GLN A 218 17.29 -18.18 -6.77
C GLN A 218 15.79 -18.00 -7.08
N ILE A 219 14.96 -18.24 -6.08
CA ILE A 219 13.50 -18.07 -6.18
C ILE A 219 13.04 -17.19 -5.05
N VAL A 220 12.23 -16.15 -5.38
CA VAL A 220 11.64 -15.27 -4.39
C VAL A 220 10.12 -15.20 -4.57
N PHE A 221 9.40 -15.37 -3.47
CA PHE A 221 7.96 -15.22 -3.38
C PHE A 221 7.63 -13.82 -2.89
N THR A 222 6.95 -13.08 -3.74
CA THR A 222 6.40 -11.74 -3.50
C THR A 222 4.87 -11.77 -3.63
N THR A 223 4.28 -12.91 -3.23
CA THR A 223 2.86 -13.25 -3.47
C THR A 223 1.89 -12.59 -2.49
N GLY A 224 2.38 -11.62 -1.68
CA GLY A 224 1.53 -10.80 -0.82
C GLY A 224 0.65 -11.64 0.12
N GLN A 225 -0.67 -11.44 0.03
CA GLN A 225 -1.64 -12.08 0.92
C GLN A 225 -1.67 -13.62 0.83
N TRP A 226 -1.24 -14.20 -0.27
CA TRP A 226 -1.16 -15.65 -0.44
C TRP A 226 -0.06 -16.30 0.40
N LEU A 227 0.95 -15.54 0.88
CA LEU A 227 1.93 -16.03 1.84
C LEU A 227 1.31 -16.58 3.12
N ALA A 228 0.13 -16.10 3.51
CA ALA A 228 -0.57 -16.56 4.70
C ALA A 228 -1.36 -17.87 4.48
N GLN A 229 -1.41 -18.40 3.28
CA GLN A 229 -2.16 -19.63 2.97
C GLN A 229 -1.24 -20.86 2.80
N GLU A 230 -0.01 -20.64 2.36
CA GLU A 230 0.92 -21.71 1.97
C GLU A 230 2.03 -21.93 3.00
N PRO A 231 2.37 -23.19 3.36
CA PRO A 231 3.60 -23.48 4.09
C PRO A 231 4.84 -23.12 3.24
N PRO A 232 5.94 -22.69 3.87
CA PRO A 232 6.13 -22.51 5.32
C PRO A 232 5.72 -21.11 5.83
N SER A 233 5.23 -20.22 4.94
CA SER A 233 5.02 -18.79 5.26
C SER A 233 3.72 -18.49 6.00
N ARG A 234 2.77 -19.43 6.07
CA ARG A 234 1.49 -19.25 6.76
C ARG A 234 1.63 -18.70 8.18
N ASP A 235 2.52 -19.28 8.97
CA ASP A 235 2.71 -18.91 10.37
C ASP A 235 3.56 -17.64 10.56
N TRP A 236 4.05 -17.04 9.47
CA TRP A 236 4.87 -15.84 9.51
C TRP A 236 4.06 -14.55 9.28
N CYS A 237 2.81 -14.72 8.84
CA CYS A 237 1.97 -13.63 8.39
C CYS A 237 0.72 -13.45 9.26
N ARG A 238 0.33 -12.19 9.48
CA ARG A 238 -0.99 -11.79 9.96
C ARG A 238 -1.61 -10.87 8.91
N LEU A 239 -2.88 -11.09 8.62
CA LEU A 239 -3.58 -10.34 7.58
C LEU A 239 -4.55 -9.32 8.20
N ALA A 240 -4.65 -8.14 7.58
CA ALA A 240 -5.66 -7.15 7.93
C ALA A 240 -6.33 -6.58 6.66
N LYS A 241 -7.66 -6.58 6.67
CA LYS A 241 -8.48 -6.00 5.61
C LYS A 241 -8.53 -4.48 5.73
N GLY A 242 -8.36 -3.78 4.61
CA GLY A 242 -8.59 -2.36 4.48
C GLY A 242 -9.57 -2.08 3.34
N VAL A 243 -10.56 -1.24 3.61
CA VAL A 243 -11.64 -0.92 2.68
C VAL A 243 -11.60 0.55 2.29
N HIS A 244 -11.91 0.82 1.03
CA HIS A 244 -12.12 2.17 0.51
C HIS A 244 -13.45 2.27 -0.22
N LEU A 245 -14.09 3.43 -0.08
CA LEU A 245 -15.30 3.82 -0.80
C LEU A 245 -14.97 4.98 -1.74
N LEU A 246 -15.53 4.95 -2.94
CA LEU A 246 -15.53 6.08 -3.87
C LEU A 246 -16.84 6.84 -3.70
N MET A 247 -16.74 8.09 -3.28
CA MET A 247 -17.83 8.98 -2.94
C MET A 247 -17.88 10.18 -3.90
N PRO A 248 -19.00 10.92 -3.97
CA PRO A 248 -19.04 12.17 -4.71
C PRO A 248 -17.92 13.13 -4.29
N ALA A 249 -17.42 13.91 -5.23
CA ALA A 249 -16.35 14.88 -4.97
C ALA A 249 -16.80 15.95 -3.97
N VAL A 250 -16.07 16.09 -2.87
CA VAL A 250 -16.23 17.15 -1.87
C VAL A 250 -14.92 17.88 -1.57
N LEU A 251 -13.85 17.45 -2.19
CA LEU A 251 -12.50 18.00 -2.09
C LEU A 251 -12.07 18.51 -3.46
N ASN A 252 -11.26 19.57 -3.46
CA ASN A 252 -10.57 20.03 -4.65
C ASN A 252 -9.27 19.24 -4.85
N ASP A 253 -8.12 19.86 -4.59
CA ASP A 253 -6.79 19.25 -4.85
C ASP A 253 -6.08 18.83 -3.55
N GLU A 254 -6.67 19.06 -2.39
CA GLU A 254 -6.11 18.73 -1.08
C GLU A 254 -6.91 17.59 -0.42
N ALA A 255 -6.22 16.69 0.25
CA ALA A 255 -6.79 15.59 1.01
C ALA A 255 -7.08 15.99 2.46
N LEU A 256 -7.80 15.15 3.19
CA LEU A 256 -8.01 15.27 4.63
C LEU A 256 -7.49 14.04 5.36
N LEU A 257 -6.76 14.27 6.45
CA LEU A 257 -6.42 13.26 7.44
C LEU A 257 -7.33 13.49 8.65
N LEU A 258 -8.18 12.52 8.94
CA LEU A 258 -9.24 12.60 9.96
C LEU A 258 -9.09 11.46 10.97
N THR A 259 -9.76 11.59 12.11
CA THR A 259 -9.74 10.58 13.18
C THR A 259 -11.16 10.11 13.48
N ALA A 260 -11.41 8.82 13.38
CA ALA A 260 -12.69 8.23 13.77
C ALA A 260 -12.88 8.36 15.28
N GLN A 261 -14.03 8.91 15.72
CA GLN A 261 -14.29 9.14 17.14
C GLN A 261 -14.59 7.84 17.90
N SER A 262 -15.02 6.79 17.19
CA SER A 262 -15.38 5.51 17.79
C SER A 262 -14.20 4.76 18.39
N ASP A 263 -13.02 4.86 17.76
CA ASP A 263 -11.84 4.05 18.12
C ASP A 263 -10.51 4.79 18.00
N GLY A 264 -10.53 6.07 17.60
CA GLY A 264 -9.34 6.91 17.45
C GLY A 264 -8.47 6.59 16.22
N ARG A 265 -8.92 5.74 15.31
CA ARG A 265 -8.17 5.40 14.09
C ARG A 265 -8.18 6.54 13.10
N VAL A 266 -7.05 6.69 12.41
CA VAL A 266 -6.92 7.64 11.30
C VAL A 266 -7.55 7.07 10.04
N PHE A 267 -8.28 7.91 9.32
CA PHE A 267 -8.77 7.62 7.99
C PHE A 267 -8.58 8.86 7.08
N PHE A 268 -8.71 8.68 5.79
CA PHE A 268 -8.46 9.72 4.81
C PHE A 268 -9.69 10.00 3.96
N MET A 269 -9.81 11.23 3.51
CA MET A 269 -10.61 11.63 2.36
C MET A 269 -9.64 12.20 1.32
N ILE A 270 -9.56 11.60 0.16
CA ILE A 270 -8.51 11.88 -0.83
C ILE A 270 -9.17 12.21 -2.17
N PRO A 271 -8.80 13.32 -2.85
CA PRO A 271 -9.27 13.57 -4.21
C PRO A 271 -8.74 12.48 -5.15
N TRP A 272 -9.63 11.86 -5.93
CA TRP A 272 -9.29 10.75 -6.81
C TRP A 272 -10.15 10.73 -8.07
N TYR A 273 -9.58 11.11 -9.22
CA TYR A 273 -10.24 11.12 -10.53
C TYR A 273 -11.65 11.76 -10.52
N GLY A 274 -11.78 12.94 -9.94
CA GLY A 274 -13.05 13.68 -9.86
C GLY A 274 -14.04 13.14 -8.83
N LEU A 275 -13.60 12.24 -7.95
CA LEU A 275 -14.33 11.67 -6.82
C LEU A 275 -13.57 11.90 -5.51
N THR A 276 -14.16 11.49 -4.40
CA THR A 276 -13.48 11.41 -3.10
C THR A 276 -13.28 9.94 -2.73
N LEU A 277 -12.01 9.53 -2.55
CA LEU A 277 -11.65 8.23 -1.99
C LEU A 277 -11.70 8.33 -0.46
N LEU A 278 -12.63 7.61 0.16
CA LEU A 278 -12.82 7.53 1.61
C LEU A 278 -12.25 6.21 2.13
N GLY A 279 -11.34 6.25 3.05
CA GLY A 279 -10.75 5.05 3.69
C GLY A 279 -9.59 5.39 4.61
N THR A 280 -9.17 4.46 5.41
CA THR A 280 -9.33 3.03 5.25
C THR A 280 -9.82 2.40 6.56
N THR A 281 -10.45 1.24 6.49
CA THR A 281 -10.64 0.36 7.66
C THR A 281 -9.34 -0.39 7.98
N ASP A 282 -9.25 -1.02 9.15
CA ASP A 282 -8.10 -1.84 9.57
C ASP A 282 -8.60 -2.96 10.49
N THR A 283 -9.08 -4.04 9.90
CA THR A 283 -9.70 -5.17 10.62
C THR A 283 -8.92 -6.46 10.36
N ASP A 284 -8.72 -7.29 11.41
CA ASP A 284 -8.11 -8.61 11.22
C ASP A 284 -8.85 -9.41 10.16
N PHE A 285 -8.10 -10.13 9.34
CA PHE A 285 -8.65 -10.93 8.26
C PHE A 285 -8.13 -12.37 8.35
N ASN A 286 -9.06 -13.30 8.55
CA ASN A 286 -8.78 -14.75 8.67
C ASN A 286 -9.54 -15.56 7.59
N GLY A 287 -10.14 -14.86 6.62
CA GLY A 287 -10.89 -15.49 5.55
C GLY A 287 -10.02 -15.94 4.37
N ASP A 288 -10.69 -16.47 3.35
CA ASP A 288 -10.07 -16.78 2.07
C ASP A 288 -9.67 -15.50 1.35
N VAL A 289 -8.38 -15.38 1.02
CA VAL A 289 -7.80 -14.20 0.36
C VAL A 289 -8.33 -13.98 -1.06
N GLU A 290 -8.89 -15.00 -1.70
CA GLU A 290 -9.55 -14.88 -3.01
C GLU A 290 -10.94 -14.22 -2.91
N SER A 291 -11.56 -14.25 -1.72
CA SER A 291 -12.92 -13.76 -1.48
C SER A 291 -12.98 -12.42 -0.75
N VAL A 292 -11.87 -11.67 -0.70
CA VAL A 292 -11.81 -10.36 -0.04
C VAL A 292 -12.79 -9.38 -0.68
N ARG A 293 -13.70 -8.82 0.15
CA ARG A 293 -14.72 -7.86 -0.29
C ARG A 293 -15.10 -6.89 0.80
N VAL A 294 -15.74 -5.82 0.39
CA VAL A 294 -16.36 -4.83 1.28
C VAL A 294 -17.67 -5.40 1.82
N ASP A 295 -17.84 -5.35 3.13
CA ASP A 295 -19.09 -5.71 3.80
C ASP A 295 -19.82 -4.47 4.36
N ASP A 296 -21.06 -4.66 4.83
CA ASP A 296 -21.87 -3.56 5.34
C ASP A 296 -21.28 -2.90 6.58
N SER A 297 -20.56 -3.64 7.41
CA SER A 297 -19.93 -3.09 8.62
C SER A 297 -18.79 -2.15 8.29
N ASP A 298 -18.01 -2.43 7.23
CA ASP A 298 -16.99 -1.52 6.70
C ASP A 298 -17.60 -0.21 6.21
N ILE A 299 -18.71 -0.31 5.45
CA ILE A 299 -19.44 0.83 4.90
C ILE A 299 -19.98 1.70 6.04
N ASP A 300 -20.69 1.10 6.99
CA ASP A 300 -21.30 1.80 8.10
C ASP A 300 -20.24 2.50 8.97
N TYR A 301 -19.10 1.86 9.21
CA TYR A 301 -17.98 2.46 9.92
C TYR A 301 -17.42 3.70 9.20
N LEU A 302 -17.12 3.59 7.90
CA LEU A 302 -16.52 4.69 7.14
C LEU A 302 -17.49 5.87 6.99
N LEU A 303 -18.78 5.60 6.69
CA LEU A 303 -19.79 6.66 6.58
C LEU A 303 -20.02 7.35 7.92
N ALA A 304 -20.14 6.59 9.02
CA ALA A 304 -20.28 7.17 10.35
C ALA A 304 -19.09 8.06 10.73
N ALA A 305 -17.85 7.60 10.43
CA ALA A 305 -16.65 8.37 10.69
C ALA A 305 -16.58 9.67 9.87
N ALA A 306 -16.86 9.61 8.55
CA ALA A 306 -16.81 10.77 7.66
C ALA A 306 -17.90 11.80 7.96
N ASN A 307 -19.13 11.35 8.21
CA ASN A 307 -20.30 12.21 8.44
C ASN A 307 -20.19 13.05 9.71
N ARG A 308 -19.31 12.71 10.63
CA ARG A 308 -18.99 13.60 11.79
C ARG A 308 -18.29 14.89 11.39
N TYR A 309 -17.68 14.90 10.22
CA TYR A 309 -16.89 16.03 9.71
C TYR A 309 -17.61 16.79 8.58
N LEU A 310 -18.56 16.16 7.90
CA LEU A 310 -19.22 16.75 6.73
C LEU A 310 -20.40 17.63 7.10
N LYS A 311 -20.56 18.77 6.40
CA LYS A 311 -21.77 19.61 6.45
C LYS A 311 -22.99 18.87 5.86
N THR A 312 -22.77 18.15 4.77
CA THR A 312 -23.79 17.33 4.12
C THR A 312 -23.39 15.86 4.27
N PRO A 313 -24.08 15.11 5.13
CA PRO A 313 -23.77 13.69 5.35
C PRO A 313 -23.97 12.85 4.09
N TRP A 314 -23.10 11.87 3.88
CA TRP A 314 -23.27 10.82 2.88
C TRP A 314 -24.09 9.65 3.40
N SER A 315 -24.80 9.00 2.49
CA SER A 315 -25.57 7.78 2.70
C SER A 315 -24.99 6.62 1.89
N LYS A 316 -25.48 5.40 2.08
CA LYS A 316 -25.09 4.23 1.28
C LYS A 316 -25.42 4.42 -0.21
N THR A 317 -26.43 5.21 -0.54
CA THR A 317 -26.84 5.48 -1.94
C THR A 317 -25.87 6.40 -2.68
N ASP A 318 -25.02 7.12 -1.95
CA ASP A 318 -23.98 7.99 -2.54
C ASP A 318 -22.70 7.24 -2.91
N ILE A 319 -22.60 5.94 -2.59
CA ILE A 319 -21.42 5.12 -2.91
C ILE A 319 -21.40 4.86 -4.42
N ILE A 320 -20.38 5.40 -5.10
CA ILE A 320 -20.16 5.24 -6.54
C ILE A 320 -19.39 3.96 -6.83
N GLY A 321 -18.44 3.61 -5.97
CA GLY A 321 -17.61 2.41 -6.08
C GLY A 321 -17.00 2.02 -4.73
N ARG A 322 -16.47 0.81 -4.67
CA ARG A 322 -15.85 0.30 -3.45
C ARG A 322 -14.85 -0.78 -3.76
N PHE A 323 -13.80 -0.88 -2.97
CA PHE A 323 -12.81 -1.95 -3.05
C PHE A 323 -12.22 -2.29 -1.70
N ALA A 324 -11.71 -3.50 -1.59
CA ALA A 324 -11.02 -4.00 -0.40
C ALA A 324 -9.66 -4.58 -0.79
N GLY A 325 -8.68 -4.43 0.10
CA GLY A 325 -7.38 -5.07 -0.02
C GLY A 325 -6.95 -5.66 1.31
N VAL A 326 -5.96 -6.55 1.27
CA VAL A 326 -5.40 -7.19 2.46
C VAL A 326 -3.95 -6.76 2.65
N ARG A 327 -3.65 -6.24 3.84
CA ARG A 327 -2.29 -5.96 4.27
C ARG A 327 -1.69 -7.21 4.87
N VAL A 328 -0.43 -7.45 4.57
CA VAL A 328 0.33 -8.57 5.12
C VAL A 328 1.31 -8.03 6.14
N PHE A 329 1.18 -8.43 7.39
CA PHE A 329 2.08 -8.07 8.46
C PHE A 329 2.89 -9.27 8.91
N LYS A 330 4.05 -8.99 9.49
CA LYS A 330 4.79 -10.01 10.24
C LYS A 330 3.95 -10.48 11.41
N GLN A 331 3.90 -11.80 11.61
CA GLN A 331 3.27 -12.35 12.79
C GLN A 331 4.04 -11.87 14.03
N PRO A 332 3.40 -11.22 15.02
CA PRO A 332 4.04 -10.86 16.26
C PRO A 332 4.58 -12.10 16.99
N ALA A 333 5.66 -11.94 17.76
CA ALA A 333 6.13 -13.03 18.64
C ALA A 333 5.00 -13.49 19.57
N LYS A 334 4.91 -14.80 19.82
CA LYS A 334 3.84 -15.41 20.65
C LYS A 334 3.69 -14.82 22.06
N THR A 335 4.70 -14.10 22.54
CA THR A 335 4.74 -13.42 23.84
C THR A 335 4.15 -12.01 23.81
N ALA A 336 3.92 -11.42 22.63
CA ALA A 336 3.26 -10.13 22.51
C ALA A 336 1.74 -10.34 22.60
N SER A 337 1.08 -9.71 23.57
CA SER A 337 -0.39 -9.71 23.68
C SER A 337 -0.98 -9.29 22.33
N ALA A 338 -2.15 -9.85 22.00
CA ALA A 338 -2.86 -9.58 20.74
C ALA A 338 -3.13 -8.08 20.57
N SER A 339 -2.16 -7.36 20.00
CA SER A 339 -2.27 -5.95 19.66
C SER A 339 -3.20 -5.81 18.45
N SER A 340 -3.94 -4.71 18.38
CA SER A 340 -4.72 -4.39 17.18
C SER A 340 -3.81 -4.34 15.94
N PRO A 341 -4.31 -4.61 14.71
CA PRO A 341 -3.51 -4.52 13.49
C PRO A 341 -2.77 -3.19 13.35
N SER A 342 -3.36 -2.10 13.84
CA SER A 342 -2.76 -0.76 13.81
C SER A 342 -1.49 -0.60 14.66
N ALA A 343 -1.24 -1.50 15.63
CA ALA A 343 -0.06 -1.46 16.52
C ALA A 343 1.11 -2.33 16.01
N ILE A 344 0.92 -3.07 14.91
CA ILE A 344 1.97 -3.94 14.34
C ILE A 344 2.94 -3.09 13.52
N SER A 345 4.24 -3.42 13.61
CA SER A 345 5.29 -2.79 12.78
C SER A 345 4.98 -2.96 11.28
N ARG A 346 5.22 -1.89 10.53
CA ARG A 346 5.04 -1.84 9.07
C ARG A 346 6.36 -2.08 8.32
N ASP A 347 7.39 -2.54 9.00
CA ASP A 347 8.67 -2.87 8.36
C ASP A 347 8.58 -4.22 7.66
N TRP A 348 9.17 -4.29 6.46
CA TRP A 348 9.23 -5.53 5.68
C TRP A 348 10.30 -6.50 6.21
N GLU A 349 10.18 -7.77 5.85
CA GLU A 349 11.16 -8.81 6.18
C GLU A 349 11.34 -9.76 5.01
N LEU A 350 12.59 -10.18 4.76
CA LEU A 350 12.91 -11.27 3.84
C LEU A 350 13.28 -12.49 4.66
N LYS A 351 12.51 -13.56 4.55
CA LYS A 351 12.79 -14.86 5.18
C LYS A 351 13.21 -15.88 4.14
N THR A 352 14.14 -16.74 4.52
CA THR A 352 14.61 -17.85 3.67
C THR A 352 14.19 -19.17 4.29
N ALA A 353 13.49 -20.00 3.51
CA ALA A 353 13.13 -21.35 3.91
C ALA A 353 14.31 -22.34 3.80
N ALA A 354 14.16 -23.53 4.36
CA ALA A 354 15.21 -24.57 4.36
C ALA A 354 15.65 -24.97 2.94
N ASN A 355 14.72 -24.98 1.98
CA ASN A 355 15.01 -25.24 0.57
C ASN A 355 15.60 -24.05 -0.20
N GLY A 356 15.96 -22.96 0.46
CA GLY A 356 16.60 -21.79 -0.14
C GLY A 356 15.67 -20.78 -0.79
N VAL A 357 14.35 -21.01 -0.78
CA VAL A 357 13.37 -20.04 -1.31
C VAL A 357 13.25 -18.85 -0.38
N HIS A 358 13.22 -17.65 -0.95
CA HIS A 358 13.05 -16.40 -0.23
C HIS A 358 11.58 -15.95 -0.25
N TYR A 359 11.11 -15.38 0.86
CA TYR A 359 9.74 -14.90 1.05
C TYR A 359 9.76 -13.45 1.51
N ALA A 360 9.26 -12.55 0.68
CA ALA A 360 9.15 -11.13 1.00
C ALA A 360 7.84 -10.87 1.75
N ILE A 361 7.93 -10.72 3.06
CA ILE A 361 6.80 -10.40 3.94
C ILE A 361 6.73 -8.89 4.05
N GLY A 362 5.70 -8.29 3.50
CA GLY A 362 5.55 -6.85 3.45
C GLY A 362 4.77 -6.29 4.61
N GLY A 363 4.96 -4.98 4.91
CA GLY A 363 4.38 -4.19 5.94
C GLY A 363 3.46 -3.06 5.47
#